data_45523acf98d96104a05dc9b2c57272a1
#
_entry.id   45523acf98d96104a05dc9b2c57272a1
#
_cell.length_a   1.000
_cell.length_b   1.000
_cell.length_c   1.000
_cell.angle_alpha   90.00
_cell.angle_beta   90.00
_cell.angle_gamma   90.00
#
_symmetry.space_group_name_H-M   'P 1'
#
loop_
_entity.id
_entity.type
_entity.pdbx_description
1 polymer ?
#
loop_
_entity_poly.entity_id
_entity_poly.type
_entity_poly.pdbx_seq_one_letter_code
_entity_poly.pdbx_strand_id
1 'polypeptide(L)'
;MKKRKLGIIGGSGLYKMEGFQKTKWKKINTPWGKPSDEILIASIGQEEICFIPRHSRGHNISPTNIHFRANIDSMKQLGVTDIISVLAVGSLKENLEPGKFVIVDQFIDRTFSRVKTFFDEEIVAHVSMAKPTSSGLSNCCEAALNKLNISHQVGGTYVVMEGPQFSTLAESNL
;
A
#
# COMPACT_ATOMS: atom_id res chain seq x y z
N MET A 1 7.71 -7.88 24.01
CA MET A 1 7.53 -7.13 22.75
C MET A 1 6.32 -7.70 22.02
N LYS A 2 5.39 -6.87 21.52
CA LYS A 2 4.30 -7.38 20.65
C LYS A 2 4.93 -8.01 19.39
N LYS A 3 4.46 -9.20 19.01
CA LYS A 3 4.88 -9.86 17.79
C LYS A 3 4.51 -8.96 16.60
N ARG A 4 5.46 -8.68 15.71
CA ARG A 4 5.18 -7.93 14.48
C ARG A 4 4.35 -8.78 13.52
N LYS A 5 3.41 -8.14 12.83
CA LYS A 5 2.58 -8.78 11.81
C LYS A 5 2.52 -7.88 10.58
N LEU A 6 2.90 -8.44 9.44
CA LEU A 6 2.98 -7.72 8.19
C LEU A 6 1.64 -7.75 7.44
N GLY A 7 1.19 -6.58 7.02
CA GLY A 7 0.14 -6.40 6.04
C GLY A 7 0.71 -5.97 4.69
N ILE A 8 0.13 -6.47 3.61
CA ILE A 8 0.49 -6.06 2.25
C ILE A 8 -0.76 -5.52 1.57
N ILE A 9 -0.66 -4.31 1.04
CA ILE A 9 -1.69 -3.71 0.17
C ILE A 9 -1.13 -3.72 -1.24
N GLY A 10 -1.77 -4.44 -2.16
CA GLY A 10 -1.23 -4.61 -3.51
C GLY A 10 -2.27 -4.64 -4.61
N GLY A 11 -1.79 -4.66 -5.83
CA GLY A 11 -2.59 -4.86 -7.03
C GLY A 11 -2.94 -6.34 -7.27
N SER A 12 -3.69 -6.59 -8.33
CA SER A 12 -4.28 -7.89 -8.67
C SER A 12 -3.28 -9.03 -8.96
N GLY A 13 -2.01 -8.73 -9.19
CA GLY A 13 -0.98 -9.76 -9.46
C GLY A 13 -0.37 -10.41 -8.23
N LEU A 14 -0.52 -9.80 -7.04
CA LEU A 14 0.24 -10.21 -5.85
C LEU A 14 -0.43 -11.28 -4.96
N TYR A 15 -1.72 -11.53 -5.11
CA TYR A 15 -2.41 -12.52 -4.26
C TYR A 15 -2.19 -13.98 -4.68
N LYS A 16 -1.49 -14.22 -5.78
CA LYS A 16 -1.07 -15.54 -6.27
C LYS A 16 0.46 -15.72 -6.19
N MET A 17 1.11 -15.02 -5.27
CA MET A 17 2.56 -15.12 -5.13
C MET A 17 2.98 -16.55 -4.75
N GLU A 18 4.04 -17.02 -5.36
CA GLU A 18 4.70 -18.26 -4.97
C GLU A 18 5.17 -18.18 -3.50
N GLY A 19 5.10 -19.29 -2.81
CA GLY A 19 5.52 -19.36 -1.40
C GLY A 19 4.42 -19.10 -0.37
N PHE A 20 3.24 -18.66 -0.76
CA PHE A 20 2.10 -18.55 0.16
C PHE A 20 1.58 -19.93 0.53
N GLN A 21 1.54 -20.23 1.82
CA GLN A 21 1.02 -21.47 2.38
C GLN A 21 -0.16 -21.18 3.30
N LYS A 22 -1.01 -22.20 3.53
CA LYS A 22 -2.17 -22.13 4.45
C LYS A 22 -3.06 -20.92 4.19
N THR A 23 -3.34 -20.65 2.92
CA THR A 23 -4.12 -19.48 2.51
C THR A 23 -5.58 -19.59 2.93
N LYS A 24 -6.11 -18.50 3.48
CA LYS A 24 -7.52 -18.36 3.86
C LYS A 24 -8.01 -16.94 3.61
N TRP A 25 -9.11 -16.79 2.89
CA TRP A 25 -9.82 -15.52 2.76
C TRP A 25 -10.70 -15.29 3.98
N LYS A 26 -10.63 -14.07 4.53
CA LYS A 26 -11.39 -13.67 5.71
C LYS A 26 -12.15 -12.38 5.42
N LYS A 27 -13.47 -12.44 5.58
CA LYS A 27 -14.34 -11.27 5.52
C LYS A 27 -14.19 -10.47 6.81
N ILE A 28 -13.99 -9.17 6.69
CA ILE A 28 -13.91 -8.23 7.81
C ILE A 28 -14.98 -7.16 7.60
N ASN A 29 -15.72 -6.86 8.66
CA ASN A 29 -16.64 -5.73 8.68
C ASN A 29 -15.99 -4.56 9.41
N THR A 30 -16.13 -3.36 8.86
CA THR A 30 -15.58 -2.15 9.47
C THR A 30 -16.66 -1.08 9.60
N PRO A 31 -16.54 -0.14 10.54
CA PRO A 31 -17.45 1.00 10.65
C PRO A 31 -17.35 1.94 9.44
N TRP A 32 -16.29 1.80 8.63
CA TRP A 32 -16.00 2.63 7.45
C TRP A 32 -16.51 2.02 6.15
N GLY A 33 -17.39 1.02 6.24
CA GLY A 33 -17.88 0.27 5.10
C GLY A 33 -17.12 -1.03 4.85
N LYS A 34 -17.35 -1.62 3.68
CA LYS A 34 -16.66 -2.86 3.28
C LYS A 34 -15.25 -2.53 2.77
N PRO A 35 -14.21 -3.30 3.16
CA PRO A 35 -12.91 -3.24 2.50
C PRO A 35 -13.01 -3.54 1.01
N SER A 36 -11.96 -3.25 0.26
CA SER A 36 -11.91 -3.51 -1.19
C SER A 36 -12.15 -4.97 -1.54
N ASP A 37 -11.75 -5.88 -0.65
CA ASP A 37 -12.00 -7.33 -0.76
C ASP A 37 -11.92 -7.99 0.63
N GLU A 38 -12.15 -9.29 0.69
CA GLU A 38 -11.74 -10.10 1.82
C GLU A 38 -10.22 -10.04 2.00
N ILE A 39 -9.75 -10.23 3.21
CA ILE A 39 -8.32 -10.26 3.50
C ILE A 39 -7.79 -11.67 3.32
N LEU A 40 -6.79 -11.84 2.47
CA LEU A 40 -6.04 -13.09 2.37
C LEU A 40 -5.09 -13.18 3.55
N ILE A 41 -5.29 -14.18 4.39
CA ILE A 41 -4.34 -14.58 5.42
C ILE A 41 -3.52 -15.73 4.85
N ALA A 42 -2.21 -15.59 4.84
CA ALA A 42 -1.28 -16.59 4.32
C ALA A 42 -0.07 -16.71 5.25
N SER A 43 0.63 -17.83 5.16
CA SER A 43 1.90 -18.03 5.85
C SER A 43 3.06 -18.00 4.86
N ILE A 44 4.16 -17.36 5.25
CA ILE A 44 5.46 -17.47 4.59
C ILE A 44 6.44 -18.00 5.65
N GLY A 45 6.87 -19.25 5.48
CA GLY A 45 7.62 -19.94 6.54
C GLY A 45 6.77 -20.05 7.82
N GLN A 46 7.26 -19.49 8.92
CA GLN A 46 6.55 -19.48 10.21
C GLN A 46 5.75 -18.19 10.48
N GLU A 47 5.85 -17.20 9.58
CA GLU A 47 5.20 -15.91 9.77
C GLU A 47 3.87 -15.82 9.02
N GLU A 48 2.85 -15.32 9.72
CA GLU A 48 1.54 -15.03 9.13
C GLU A 48 1.52 -13.61 8.59
N ILE A 49 1.06 -13.46 7.36
CA ILE A 49 0.85 -12.17 6.71
C ILE A 49 -0.61 -11.96 6.34
N CYS A 50 -1.01 -10.71 6.22
CA CYS A 50 -2.31 -10.30 5.71
C CYS A 50 -2.13 -9.57 4.38
N PHE A 51 -2.90 -9.93 3.37
CA PHE A 51 -2.87 -9.27 2.06
C PHE A 51 -4.26 -8.78 1.66
N ILE A 52 -4.36 -7.57 1.10
CA ILE A 52 -5.58 -7.03 0.50
C ILE A 52 -5.34 -6.56 -0.93
N PRO A 53 -6.13 -7.05 -1.92
CA PRO A 53 -6.15 -6.49 -3.26
C PRO A 53 -6.93 -5.17 -3.26
N ARG A 54 -6.22 -4.01 -3.35
CA ARG A 54 -6.86 -2.69 -3.22
C ARG A 54 -7.95 -2.40 -4.24
N HIS A 55 -7.89 -2.99 -5.43
CA HIS A 55 -8.91 -2.88 -6.49
C HIS A 55 -9.88 -4.05 -6.54
N SER A 56 -9.92 -4.90 -5.49
CA SER A 56 -10.62 -6.19 -5.45
C SER A 56 -10.04 -7.23 -6.41
N ARG A 57 -10.34 -8.49 -6.15
CA ARG A 57 -10.09 -9.59 -7.11
C ARG A 57 -10.94 -9.34 -8.35
N GLY A 58 -10.34 -9.30 -9.52
CA GLY A 58 -11.04 -8.93 -10.77
C GLY A 58 -10.90 -7.47 -11.16
N HIS A 59 -10.24 -6.64 -10.34
CA HIS A 59 -9.89 -5.24 -10.67
C HIS A 59 -11.11 -4.38 -11.03
N ASN A 60 -12.18 -4.45 -10.24
CA ASN A 60 -13.47 -3.82 -10.53
C ASN A 60 -13.77 -2.58 -9.67
N ILE A 61 -12.83 -2.15 -8.83
CA ILE A 61 -12.94 -0.91 -8.03
C ILE A 61 -12.00 0.13 -8.62
N SER A 62 -12.57 1.26 -9.06
CA SER A 62 -11.78 2.41 -9.54
C SER A 62 -10.96 3.06 -8.41
N PRO A 63 -9.87 3.77 -8.70
CA PRO A 63 -9.03 4.39 -7.67
C PRO A 63 -9.80 5.27 -6.67
N THR A 64 -10.72 6.10 -7.13
CA THR A 64 -11.53 6.98 -6.29
C THR A 64 -12.50 6.22 -5.38
N ASN A 65 -12.97 5.05 -5.81
CA ASN A 65 -13.94 4.25 -5.07
C ASN A 65 -13.31 3.25 -4.10
N ILE A 66 -12.00 3.24 -3.95
CA ILE A 66 -11.33 2.41 -2.94
C ILE A 66 -11.71 2.89 -1.55
N HIS A 67 -12.17 1.99 -0.72
CA HIS A 67 -12.51 2.27 0.69
C HIS A 67 -11.25 2.25 1.56
N PHE A 68 -10.40 3.29 1.44
CA PHE A 68 -9.09 3.37 2.09
C PHE A 68 -9.18 3.17 3.61
N ARG A 69 -10.15 3.85 4.29
CA ARG A 69 -10.35 3.70 5.74
C ARG A 69 -10.70 2.27 6.12
N ALA A 70 -11.63 1.64 5.39
CA ALA A 70 -12.02 0.26 5.63
C ALA A 70 -10.86 -0.73 5.42
N ASN A 71 -10.03 -0.50 4.42
CA ASN A 71 -8.85 -1.33 4.15
C ASN A 71 -7.84 -1.27 5.32
N ILE A 72 -7.54 -0.07 5.80
CA ILE A 72 -6.60 0.11 6.94
C ILE A 72 -7.19 -0.45 8.24
N ASP A 73 -8.48 -0.17 8.51
CA ASP A 73 -9.14 -0.69 9.71
C ASP A 73 -9.18 -2.22 9.73
N SER A 74 -9.46 -2.85 8.59
CA SER A 74 -9.46 -4.32 8.50
C SER A 74 -8.09 -4.93 8.81
N MET A 75 -7.01 -4.29 8.37
CA MET A 75 -5.64 -4.70 8.73
C MET A 75 -5.40 -4.54 10.23
N LYS A 76 -5.83 -3.42 10.82
CA LYS A 76 -5.73 -3.17 12.26
C LYS A 76 -6.49 -4.22 13.09
N GLN A 77 -7.73 -4.57 12.71
CA GLN A 77 -8.53 -5.60 13.37
C GLN A 77 -7.86 -6.98 13.34
N LEU A 78 -7.05 -7.27 12.33
CA LEU A 78 -6.26 -8.51 12.22
C LEU A 78 -4.92 -8.45 12.97
N GLY A 79 -4.64 -7.35 13.67
CA GLY A 79 -3.42 -7.17 14.46
C GLY A 79 -2.18 -6.85 13.62
N VAL A 80 -2.35 -6.40 12.38
CA VAL A 80 -1.26 -5.91 11.55
C VAL A 80 -0.61 -4.70 12.21
N THR A 81 0.72 -4.71 12.29
CA THR A 81 1.54 -3.65 12.89
C THR A 81 2.33 -2.85 11.87
N ASP A 82 2.63 -3.46 10.74
CA ASP A 82 3.47 -2.90 9.69
C ASP A 82 2.81 -3.15 8.33
N ILE A 83 2.73 -2.15 7.46
CA ILE A 83 2.12 -2.27 6.14
C ILE A 83 3.13 -1.92 5.05
N ILE A 84 3.24 -2.80 4.06
CA ILE A 84 3.93 -2.52 2.79
C ILE A 84 2.85 -2.34 1.71
N SER A 85 2.84 -1.18 1.05
CA SER A 85 2.01 -0.94 -0.12
C SER A 85 2.85 -1.08 -1.38
N VAL A 86 2.43 -1.97 -2.29
CA VAL A 86 3.13 -2.25 -3.54
C VAL A 86 2.30 -1.77 -4.71
N LEU A 87 2.91 -0.95 -5.56
CA LEU A 87 2.27 -0.25 -6.66
C LEU A 87 3.14 -0.34 -7.92
N ALA A 88 2.53 -0.52 -9.08
CA ALA A 88 3.16 -0.20 -10.35
C ALA A 88 2.85 1.26 -10.69
N VAL A 89 3.88 2.02 -11.07
CA VAL A 89 3.77 3.46 -11.34
C VAL A 89 4.52 3.83 -12.63
N GLY A 90 4.13 4.94 -13.26
CA GLY A 90 4.94 5.56 -14.30
C GLY A 90 6.13 6.29 -13.68
N SER A 91 7.28 6.24 -14.35
CA SER A 91 8.46 7.00 -13.94
C SER A 91 8.42 8.41 -14.57
N LEU A 92 8.73 9.42 -13.77
CA LEU A 92 8.96 10.79 -14.19
C LEU A 92 10.46 11.15 -14.22
N LYS A 93 11.33 10.13 -14.11
CA LYS A 93 12.80 10.30 -14.13
C LYS A 93 13.44 9.25 -15.04
N GLU A 94 14.33 9.67 -15.92
CA GLU A 94 15.02 8.81 -16.88
C GLU A 94 15.85 7.70 -16.20
N ASN A 95 16.48 7.98 -15.04
CA ASN A 95 17.27 7.02 -14.31
C ASN A 95 16.45 5.99 -13.51
N LEU A 96 15.14 6.09 -13.52
CA LEU A 96 14.22 5.13 -12.92
C LEU A 96 13.55 4.30 -14.03
N GLU A 97 14.30 3.37 -14.57
CA GLU A 97 13.87 2.52 -15.69
C GLU A 97 12.74 1.54 -15.26
N PRO A 98 11.91 1.08 -16.20
CA PRO A 98 10.93 0.03 -15.94
C PRO A 98 11.56 -1.23 -15.28
N GLY A 99 10.87 -1.77 -14.28
CA GLY A 99 11.35 -2.92 -13.52
C GLY A 99 12.22 -2.57 -12.30
N LYS A 100 12.64 -1.31 -12.16
CA LYS A 100 13.38 -0.86 -10.98
C LYS A 100 12.44 -0.63 -9.80
N PHE A 101 12.80 -1.14 -8.63
CA PHE A 101 12.07 -0.85 -7.40
C PHE A 101 12.48 0.51 -6.82
N VAL A 102 11.52 1.25 -6.28
CA VAL A 102 11.79 2.50 -5.55
C VAL A 102 11.18 2.39 -4.16
N ILE A 103 12.01 2.49 -3.13
CA ILE A 103 11.56 2.60 -1.73
C ILE A 103 11.31 4.07 -1.46
N VAL A 104 10.06 4.51 -1.63
CA VAL A 104 9.70 5.92 -1.48
C VAL A 104 9.78 6.37 -0.02
N ASP A 105 10.20 7.60 0.21
CA ASP A 105 10.27 8.23 1.52
C ASP A 105 9.37 9.47 1.64
N GLN A 106 8.85 9.97 0.51
CA GLN A 106 7.95 11.12 0.43
C GLN A 106 6.80 10.87 -0.56
N PHE A 107 5.70 11.61 -0.39
CA PHE A 107 4.66 11.64 -1.38
C PHE A 107 4.03 13.04 -1.52
N ILE A 108 3.44 13.30 -2.68
CA ILE A 108 2.62 14.46 -2.98
C ILE A 108 1.22 13.96 -3.33
N ASP A 109 0.23 14.30 -2.52
CA ASP A 109 -1.16 13.91 -2.75
C ASP A 109 -1.89 14.99 -3.56
N ARG A 110 -2.19 14.68 -4.83
CA ARG A 110 -2.99 15.52 -5.74
C ARG A 110 -4.43 15.00 -5.89
N THR A 111 -4.88 14.14 -4.98
CA THR A 111 -6.27 13.67 -5.00
C THR A 111 -7.21 14.70 -4.37
N PHE A 112 -8.46 14.78 -4.85
CA PHE A 112 -9.44 15.76 -4.40
C PHE A 112 -10.80 15.18 -4.02
N SER A 113 -11.11 13.94 -4.42
CA SER A 113 -12.40 13.29 -4.12
C SER A 113 -12.30 12.22 -3.03
N ARG A 114 -11.13 12.00 -2.44
CA ARG A 114 -10.89 10.94 -1.46
C ARG A 114 -11.03 11.45 -0.03
N VAL A 115 -11.66 10.64 0.82
CA VAL A 115 -11.69 10.92 2.26
C VAL A 115 -10.30 10.65 2.85
N LYS A 116 -9.72 11.67 3.51
CA LYS A 116 -8.32 11.67 3.95
C LYS A 116 -8.12 11.51 5.46
N THR A 117 -9.21 11.39 6.23
CA THR A 117 -9.14 11.31 7.70
C THR A 117 -10.08 10.27 8.27
N PHE A 118 -9.77 9.77 9.46
CA PHE A 118 -10.66 8.98 10.31
C PHE A 118 -11.42 9.86 11.34
N PHE A 119 -11.13 11.18 11.40
CA PHE A 119 -11.56 12.08 12.47
C PHE A 119 -12.16 13.34 11.88
N ASP A 120 -13.44 13.32 11.51
CA ASP A 120 -14.08 14.45 10.81
C ASP A 120 -15.43 14.90 11.38
N GLU A 121 -16.04 14.19 12.34
CA GLU A 121 -17.37 14.54 12.87
C GLU A 121 -17.30 15.16 14.28
N GLU A 122 -16.53 14.58 15.19
CA GLU A 122 -16.48 15.03 16.60
C GLU A 122 -15.08 15.48 17.06
N ILE A 123 -14.04 14.96 16.42
CA ILE A 123 -12.64 15.21 16.80
C ILE A 123 -11.83 15.53 15.56
N VAL A 124 -11.10 16.65 15.60
CA VAL A 124 -10.10 16.99 14.60
C VAL A 124 -8.73 16.52 15.07
N ALA A 125 -8.05 15.69 14.28
CA ALA A 125 -6.70 15.24 14.58
C ALA A 125 -5.70 15.76 13.54
N HIS A 126 -4.66 16.44 14.00
CA HIS A 126 -3.53 16.86 13.16
C HIS A 126 -2.35 15.92 13.38
N VAL A 127 -1.93 15.25 12.31
CA VAL A 127 -0.83 14.29 12.33
C VAL A 127 0.36 14.86 11.58
N SER A 128 1.56 14.77 12.17
CA SER A 128 2.78 15.18 11.48
C SER A 128 3.09 14.23 10.33
N MET A 129 3.26 14.77 9.12
CA MET A 129 3.57 14.05 7.90
C MET A 129 4.95 14.40 7.32
N ALA A 130 5.84 15.03 8.11
CA ALA A 130 7.18 15.37 7.65
C ALA A 130 8.01 14.14 7.27
N LYS A 131 7.77 13.02 7.94
CA LYS A 131 8.37 11.70 7.62
C LYS A 131 7.24 10.68 7.51
N PRO A 132 6.61 10.54 6.33
CA PRO A 132 5.38 9.76 6.18
C PRO A 132 5.60 8.25 6.13
N THR A 133 6.85 7.79 5.95
CA THR A 133 7.20 6.38 5.85
C THR A 133 8.03 5.91 7.04
N SER A 134 8.00 4.60 7.30
CA SER A 134 8.81 3.98 8.36
C SER A 134 10.23 3.70 7.87
N SER A 135 11.22 4.43 8.39
CA SER A 135 12.63 4.19 8.06
C SER A 135 13.08 2.76 8.40
N GLY A 136 12.60 2.20 9.52
CA GLY A 136 12.92 0.83 9.89
C GLY A 136 12.39 -0.21 8.88
N LEU A 137 11.18 0.00 8.36
CA LEU A 137 10.62 -0.89 7.35
C LEU A 137 11.31 -0.69 5.99
N SER A 138 11.64 0.55 5.63
CA SER A 138 12.41 0.87 4.42
C SER A 138 13.77 0.16 4.42
N ASN A 139 14.50 0.21 5.53
CA ASN A 139 15.78 -0.51 5.68
C ASN A 139 15.63 -2.03 5.53
N CYS A 140 14.53 -2.61 6.05
CA CYS A 140 14.24 -4.03 5.85
C CYS A 140 13.98 -4.36 4.37
N CYS A 141 13.23 -3.51 3.67
CA CYS A 141 12.97 -3.67 2.24
C CYS A 141 14.27 -3.56 1.42
N GLU A 142 15.11 -2.57 1.70
CA GLU A 142 16.41 -2.40 1.06
C GLU A 142 17.31 -3.62 1.26
N ALA A 143 17.44 -4.11 2.50
CA ALA A 143 18.22 -5.29 2.80
C ALA A 143 17.72 -6.54 2.03
N ALA A 144 16.39 -6.68 1.88
CA ALA A 144 15.81 -7.78 1.11
C ALA A 144 16.12 -7.66 -0.40
N LEU A 145 15.99 -6.46 -0.98
CA LEU A 145 16.30 -6.20 -2.38
C LEU A 145 17.79 -6.43 -2.69
N ASN A 146 18.67 -5.98 -1.80
CA ASN A 146 20.12 -6.23 -1.89
C ASN A 146 20.42 -7.73 -1.88
N LYS A 147 19.83 -8.48 -0.92
CA LYS A 147 20.03 -9.92 -0.81
C LYS A 147 19.58 -10.69 -2.06
N LEU A 148 18.56 -10.19 -2.74
CA LEU A 148 18.02 -10.78 -3.97
C LEU A 148 18.67 -10.23 -5.25
N ASN A 149 19.63 -9.32 -5.14
CA ASN A 149 20.27 -8.62 -6.25
C ASN A 149 19.26 -7.93 -7.19
N ILE A 150 18.17 -7.36 -6.60
CA ILE A 150 17.14 -6.65 -7.36
C ILE A 150 17.51 -5.17 -7.48
N SER A 151 17.47 -4.65 -8.71
CA SER A 151 17.73 -3.22 -8.99
C SER A 151 16.72 -2.34 -8.25
N HIS A 152 17.22 -1.40 -7.44
CA HIS A 152 16.37 -0.53 -6.65
C HIS A 152 17.01 0.83 -6.39
N GLN A 153 16.18 1.75 -5.93
CA GLN A 153 16.59 3.05 -5.39
C GLN A 153 15.93 3.25 -4.02
N VAL A 154 16.71 3.78 -3.08
CA VAL A 154 16.19 4.23 -1.78
C VAL A 154 15.97 5.74 -1.82
N GLY A 155 14.83 6.17 -1.32
CA GLY A 155 14.37 7.55 -1.42
C GLY A 155 13.73 7.88 -2.76
N GLY A 156 12.75 8.76 -2.71
CA GLY A 156 12.03 9.27 -3.86
C GLY A 156 10.62 9.73 -3.48
N THR A 157 10.11 10.68 -4.26
CA THR A 157 8.78 11.24 -4.04
C THR A 157 7.77 10.58 -4.96
N TYR A 158 6.73 10.00 -4.37
CA TYR A 158 5.59 9.44 -5.09
C TYR A 158 4.50 10.49 -5.27
N VAL A 159 4.09 10.77 -6.51
CA VAL A 159 2.96 11.66 -6.81
C VAL A 159 1.70 10.83 -6.98
N VAL A 160 0.66 11.17 -6.22
CA VAL A 160 -0.64 10.50 -6.28
C VAL A 160 -1.61 11.37 -7.04
N MET A 161 -2.08 10.90 -8.19
CA MET A 161 -3.14 11.54 -8.97
C MET A 161 -4.50 10.92 -8.62
N GLU A 162 -5.59 11.64 -8.88
CA GLU A 162 -6.94 11.12 -8.60
C GLU A 162 -7.23 9.84 -9.41
N GLY A 163 -6.90 9.82 -10.69
CA GLY A 163 -7.28 8.74 -11.61
C GLY A 163 -8.79 8.79 -11.97
N PRO A 164 -9.28 7.84 -12.78
CA PRO A 164 -8.59 6.65 -13.32
C PRO A 164 -7.62 6.95 -14.47
N GLN A 165 -7.62 8.16 -15.02
CA GLN A 165 -6.68 8.58 -16.07
C GLN A 165 -5.25 8.71 -15.51
N PHE A 166 -4.27 8.57 -16.38
CA PHE A 166 -2.89 8.94 -16.09
C PHE A 166 -2.73 10.46 -16.13
N SER A 167 -1.62 10.96 -15.59
CA SER A 167 -1.27 12.38 -15.63
C SER A 167 -1.13 12.88 -17.09
N THR A 168 -1.56 14.12 -17.32
CA THR A 168 -1.24 14.83 -18.55
C THR A 168 0.26 15.15 -18.62
N LEU A 169 0.76 15.51 -19.78
CA LEU A 169 2.15 15.97 -19.93
C LEU A 169 2.43 17.19 -19.03
N ALA A 170 1.48 18.11 -18.93
CA ALA A 170 1.62 19.29 -18.09
C ALA A 170 1.70 18.93 -16.60
N GLU A 171 0.86 18.00 -16.12
CA GLU A 171 0.92 17.50 -14.74
C GLU A 171 2.20 16.72 -14.45
N SER A 172 2.75 16.03 -15.45
CA SER A 172 4.01 15.29 -15.31
C SER A 172 5.24 16.20 -15.25
N ASN A 173 5.12 17.42 -15.73
CA ASN A 173 6.20 18.42 -15.75
C ASN A 173 6.17 19.37 -14.53
N LEU A 174 5.17 19.27 -13.65
CA LEU A 174 5.09 20.03 -12.39
C LEU A 174 6.05 19.48 -11.33
#